data_06caa05c67afc7902bd80412382996f3
#
_entry.id   06caa05c67afc7902bd80412382996f3
#
_cell.length_a   1.000
_cell.length_b   1.000
_cell.length_c   1.000
_cell.angle_alpha   90.00
_cell.angle_beta   90.00
_cell.angle_gamma   90.00
#
_symmetry.space_group_name_H-M   'P 1'
#
loop_
_entity.id
_entity.type
_entity.pdbx_description
1 polymer ?
#
loop_
_entity_poly.entity_id
_entity_poly.type
_entity_poly.pdbx_seq_one_letter_code
_entity_poly.pdbx_strand_id
1 'polypeptide(L)'
;MPNNLTYAKSGVNIRSADKFIKFISKITLKQNKNKKQSNIGNFGSINKIPSNLKKVHIVASTDGVGTKIEIANTLNKFDTIGIDLVAMSVNDILVQGGKPFIFLDYISINKIIQKKLKDIIKGVYEGCKISNCILVGGETAEMPGTYSKGKFDIAGFCVGLVEKNKILKPKNIKNDDLVVAIPSSGIHSNGFSLVRYIIKKNNINYRKNKQLKKWLLEPTKIYVKEITKLIDLKLINGCAHITGGGIKDNLIRIIPNGKCAKINLETIKVKKVFKWLKKNNIS
;
A
#
# COMPACT_ATOMS: atom_id res chain seq x y z
N MET A 1 -1.03 50.01 10.23
CA MET A 1 -0.48 49.22 9.10
C MET A 1 -1.51 48.15 8.74
N PRO A 2 -1.91 47.96 7.51
CA PRO A 2 -2.89 46.95 7.16
C PRO A 2 -2.36 45.56 7.54
N ASN A 3 -3.18 44.79 8.22
CA ASN A 3 -2.89 43.42 8.64
C ASN A 3 -2.83 42.54 7.37
N ASN A 4 -1.66 42.47 6.71
CA ASN A 4 -1.51 41.66 5.52
C ASN A 4 -1.89 40.21 5.81
N LEU A 5 -2.87 39.68 5.08
CA LEU A 5 -3.24 38.28 5.10
C LEU A 5 -2.09 37.48 4.45
N THR A 6 -1.65 36.41 5.10
CA THR A 6 -0.58 35.53 4.62
C THR A 6 -1.01 34.08 4.71
N TYR A 7 -0.41 33.22 3.91
CA TYR A 7 -0.62 31.76 3.99
C TYR A 7 -0.42 31.22 5.42
N ALA A 8 0.55 31.75 6.15
CA ALA A 8 0.78 31.37 7.55
C ALA A 8 -0.42 31.68 8.46
N LYS A 9 -1.10 32.82 8.23
CA LYS A 9 -2.33 33.20 8.96
C LYS A 9 -3.53 32.33 8.58
N SER A 10 -3.56 31.78 7.35
CA SER A 10 -4.60 30.83 6.93
C SER A 10 -4.32 29.38 7.38
N GLY A 11 -3.23 29.13 8.12
CA GLY A 11 -2.90 27.81 8.67
C GLY A 11 -1.93 26.97 7.83
N VAL A 12 -1.45 27.49 6.66
CA VAL A 12 -0.51 26.78 5.76
C VAL A 12 0.92 27.21 6.03
N ASN A 13 1.83 26.26 6.27
CA ASN A 13 3.24 26.52 6.58
C ASN A 13 4.19 26.11 5.46
N ILE A 14 4.42 27.00 4.49
CA ILE A 14 5.29 26.77 3.31
C ILE A 14 6.70 26.33 3.74
N ARG A 15 7.31 26.96 4.75
CA ARG A 15 8.67 26.58 5.21
C ARG A 15 8.72 25.15 5.74
N SER A 16 7.64 24.66 6.34
CA SER A 16 7.54 23.30 6.80
C SER A 16 7.42 22.31 5.63
N ALA A 17 6.65 22.67 4.60
CA ALA A 17 6.57 21.90 3.35
C ALA A 17 7.94 21.79 2.67
N ASP A 18 8.67 22.89 2.50
CA ASP A 18 10.01 22.89 1.90
C ASP A 18 11.01 22.00 2.62
N LYS A 19 11.01 22.03 3.97
CA LYS A 19 11.85 21.13 4.78
C LYS A 19 11.51 19.66 4.56
N PHE A 20 10.25 19.36 4.37
CA PHE A 20 9.78 18.00 4.11
C PHE A 20 10.18 17.54 2.69
N ILE A 21 10.01 18.37 1.67
CA ILE A 21 10.45 18.08 0.30
C ILE A 21 11.96 17.80 0.25
N LYS A 22 12.78 18.62 0.92
CA LYS A 22 14.24 18.38 1.03
C LYS A 22 14.56 17.03 1.68
N PHE A 23 13.78 16.61 2.67
CA PHE A 23 13.96 15.30 3.30
C PHE A 23 13.63 14.16 2.32
N ILE A 24 12.51 14.24 1.58
CA ILE A 24 12.14 13.24 0.57
C ILE A 24 13.22 13.15 -0.50
N SER A 25 13.66 14.28 -1.05
CA SER A 25 14.72 14.34 -2.05
C SER A 25 15.99 13.62 -1.57
N LYS A 26 16.40 13.81 -0.31
CA LYS A 26 17.59 13.18 0.27
C LYS A 26 17.47 11.65 0.37
N ILE A 27 16.29 11.12 0.75
CA ILE A 27 16.13 9.67 0.88
C ILE A 27 15.98 8.98 -0.48
N THR A 28 15.33 9.62 -1.46
CA THR A 28 15.14 9.06 -2.81
C THR A 28 16.44 9.02 -3.62
N LEU A 29 17.37 9.95 -3.40
CA LEU A 29 18.71 9.89 -3.99
C LEU A 29 19.46 8.60 -3.62
N LYS A 30 19.23 8.05 -2.43
CA LYS A 30 19.85 6.79 -2.00
C LYS A 30 19.35 5.57 -2.78
N GLN A 31 18.13 5.63 -3.33
CA GLN A 31 17.54 4.54 -4.12
C GLN A 31 18.12 4.49 -5.53
N ASN A 32 18.54 5.63 -6.06
CA ASN A 32 19.02 5.75 -7.44
C ASN A 32 20.51 6.16 -7.48
N LYS A 33 21.40 5.17 -7.28
CA LYS A 33 22.86 5.38 -7.21
C LYS A 33 23.47 6.06 -8.44
N ASN A 34 22.76 6.03 -9.59
CA ASN A 34 23.26 6.58 -10.85
C ASN A 34 22.76 8.01 -11.13
N LYS A 35 21.91 8.60 -10.26
CA LYS A 35 21.41 9.95 -10.43
C LYS A 35 22.07 10.89 -9.41
N LYS A 36 22.71 11.95 -9.92
CA LYS A 36 23.31 13.01 -9.08
C LYS A 36 22.25 13.95 -8.47
N GLN A 37 21.03 13.97 -9.02
CA GLN A 37 19.93 14.82 -8.55
C GLN A 37 18.62 14.02 -8.43
N SER A 38 17.81 14.36 -7.43
CA SER A 38 16.46 13.83 -7.25
C SER A 38 15.51 14.55 -8.21
N ASN A 39 14.54 13.84 -8.77
CA ASN A 39 13.43 14.45 -9.52
C ASN A 39 12.36 15.03 -8.59
N ILE A 40 12.47 14.82 -7.28
CA ILE A 40 11.52 15.32 -6.28
C ILE A 40 11.58 16.84 -6.21
N GLY A 41 10.41 17.49 -6.27
CA GLY A 41 10.26 18.93 -6.29
C GLY A 41 10.12 19.55 -7.68
N ASN A 42 10.22 18.78 -8.75
CA ASN A 42 9.86 19.18 -10.11
C ASN A 42 8.35 19.01 -10.36
N PHE A 43 7.81 19.60 -11.42
CA PHE A 43 6.40 19.45 -11.82
C PHE A 43 6.00 18.01 -12.16
N GLY A 44 6.96 17.17 -12.55
CA GLY A 44 6.74 15.78 -12.89
C GLY A 44 8.04 15.00 -12.96
N SER A 45 7.92 13.68 -13.11
CA SER A 45 9.05 12.76 -13.19
C SER A 45 9.13 12.10 -14.55
N ILE A 46 10.30 12.23 -15.22
CA ILE A 46 10.58 11.56 -16.49
C ILE A 46 11.34 10.27 -16.19
N ASN A 47 10.79 9.14 -16.60
CA ASN A 47 11.35 7.83 -16.35
C ASN A 47 11.50 7.04 -17.66
N LYS A 48 12.71 6.55 -17.94
CA LYS A 48 12.99 5.74 -19.12
C LYS A 48 12.49 4.32 -18.90
N ILE A 49 11.69 3.82 -19.84
CA ILE A 49 11.30 2.40 -19.86
C ILE A 49 12.55 1.56 -20.16
N PRO A 50 12.80 0.47 -19.42
CA PRO A 50 13.93 -0.43 -19.69
C PRO A 50 13.92 -0.98 -21.11
N SER A 51 15.02 -0.84 -21.84
CA SER A 51 15.14 -1.21 -23.27
C SER A 51 15.14 -2.72 -23.53
N ASN A 52 15.40 -3.51 -22.49
CA ASN A 52 15.40 -4.97 -22.56
C ASN A 52 14.00 -5.61 -22.55
N LEU A 53 12.94 -4.83 -22.29
CA LEU A 53 11.57 -5.30 -22.30
C LEU A 53 10.97 -5.21 -23.71
N LYS A 54 10.23 -6.25 -24.13
CA LYS A 54 9.62 -6.34 -25.47
C LYS A 54 8.09 -6.26 -25.37
N LYS A 55 7.46 -5.51 -26.30
CA LYS A 55 5.99 -5.37 -26.37
C LYS A 55 5.36 -5.05 -25.01
N VAL A 56 5.87 -4.00 -24.38
CA VAL A 56 5.53 -3.58 -23.03
C VAL A 56 4.15 -2.95 -22.98
N HIS A 57 3.37 -3.30 -21.95
CA HIS A 57 2.14 -2.64 -21.56
C HIS A 57 2.32 -1.99 -20.19
N ILE A 58 1.58 -0.92 -19.96
CA ILE A 58 1.51 -0.24 -18.66
C ILE A 58 0.36 -0.87 -17.86
N VAL A 59 0.62 -1.13 -16.58
CA VAL A 59 -0.38 -1.50 -15.59
C VAL A 59 -0.36 -0.42 -14.52
N ALA A 60 -1.49 0.15 -14.17
CA ALA A 60 -1.60 1.18 -13.16
C ALA A 60 -2.59 0.76 -12.07
N SER A 61 -2.27 1.05 -10.83
CA SER A 61 -3.14 0.85 -9.67
C SER A 61 -3.02 2.03 -8.72
N THR A 62 -4.12 2.35 -8.06
CA THR A 62 -4.18 3.33 -6.97
C THR A 62 -4.97 2.76 -5.81
N ASP A 63 -4.48 2.97 -4.60
CA ASP A 63 -5.17 2.55 -3.38
C ASP A 63 -4.75 3.43 -2.19
N GLY A 64 -5.52 3.37 -1.12
CA GLY A 64 -5.22 3.97 0.17
C GLY A 64 -4.94 2.93 1.25
N VAL A 65 -4.60 3.38 2.45
CA VAL A 65 -4.44 2.50 3.62
C VAL A 65 -5.78 2.26 4.33
N GLY A 66 -6.73 3.15 4.14
CA GLY A 66 -8.02 3.09 4.80
C GLY A 66 -7.92 3.32 6.31
N THR A 67 -8.91 2.82 7.06
CA THR A 67 -9.08 3.20 8.46
C THR A 67 -8.05 2.61 9.44
N LYS A 68 -7.07 1.84 8.97
CA LYS A 68 -5.87 1.45 9.74
C LYS A 68 -5.08 2.67 10.22
N ILE A 69 -5.10 3.77 9.47
CA ILE A 69 -4.47 5.04 9.86
C ILE A 69 -4.96 5.56 11.22
N GLU A 70 -6.20 5.26 11.62
CA GLU A 70 -6.73 5.65 12.92
C GLU A 70 -6.08 4.89 14.09
N ILE A 71 -5.69 3.64 13.87
CA ILE A 71 -4.89 2.87 14.83
C ILE A 71 -3.50 3.47 14.96
N ALA A 72 -2.86 3.81 13.82
CA ALA A 72 -1.56 4.47 13.79
C ALA A 72 -1.59 5.83 14.50
N ASN A 73 -2.65 6.64 14.28
CA ASN A 73 -2.87 7.90 14.98
C ASN A 73 -2.97 7.70 16.49
N THR A 74 -3.78 6.73 16.93
CA THR A 74 -3.99 6.45 18.35
C THR A 74 -2.72 5.98 19.05
N LEU A 75 -1.87 5.22 18.34
CA LEU A 75 -0.60 4.70 18.85
C LEU A 75 0.58 5.63 18.59
N ASN A 76 0.37 6.72 17.86
CA ASN A 76 1.41 7.66 17.39
C ASN A 76 2.58 6.94 16.73
N LYS A 77 2.27 5.94 15.85
CA LYS A 77 3.24 5.11 15.17
C LYS A 77 2.90 4.97 13.69
N PHE A 78 3.76 5.49 12.81
CA PHE A 78 3.47 5.72 11.39
C PHE A 78 4.43 5.04 10.42
N ASP A 79 5.50 4.44 10.92
CA ASP A 79 6.59 3.84 10.15
C ASP A 79 6.13 2.67 9.25
N THR A 80 5.07 1.94 9.65
CA THR A 80 4.53 0.82 8.88
C THR A 80 3.46 1.24 7.86
N ILE A 81 2.81 2.40 8.07
CA ILE A 81 1.68 2.85 7.23
C ILE A 81 2.12 3.12 5.79
N GLY A 82 3.33 3.64 5.59
CA GLY A 82 3.87 3.83 4.24
C GLY A 82 4.13 2.50 3.52
N ILE A 83 4.53 1.44 4.24
CA ILE A 83 4.66 0.08 3.67
C ILE A 83 3.29 -0.45 3.26
N ASP A 84 2.26 -0.25 4.11
CA ASP A 84 0.89 -0.61 3.79
C ASP A 84 0.44 0.05 2.47
N LEU A 85 0.69 1.36 2.33
CA LEU A 85 0.31 2.12 1.15
C LEU A 85 0.92 1.55 -0.13
N VAL A 86 2.23 1.29 -0.12
CA VAL A 86 2.91 0.71 -1.27
C VAL A 86 2.39 -0.69 -1.56
N ALA A 87 2.24 -1.53 -0.52
CA ALA A 87 1.80 -2.91 -0.65
C ALA A 87 0.42 -3.03 -1.33
N MET A 88 -0.53 -2.17 -0.98
CA MET A 88 -1.87 -2.19 -1.57
C MET A 88 -1.81 -2.02 -3.09
N SER A 89 -1.08 -1.02 -3.57
CA SER A 89 -0.99 -0.73 -5.01
C SER A 89 -0.09 -1.74 -5.76
N VAL A 90 1.08 -2.11 -5.21
CA VAL A 90 2.01 -2.99 -5.94
C VAL A 90 1.51 -4.43 -6.05
N ASN A 91 0.78 -4.92 -5.05
CA ASN A 91 0.19 -6.25 -5.12
C ASN A 91 -0.88 -6.34 -6.22
N ASP A 92 -1.62 -5.27 -6.49
CA ASP A 92 -2.58 -5.20 -7.60
C ASP A 92 -1.89 -5.18 -8.98
N ILE A 93 -0.73 -4.55 -9.08
CA ILE A 93 0.11 -4.63 -10.28
C ILE A 93 0.54 -6.09 -10.55
N LEU A 94 0.94 -6.81 -9.50
CA LEU A 94 1.41 -8.19 -9.61
C LEU A 94 0.36 -9.16 -10.14
N VAL A 95 -0.89 -9.05 -9.69
CA VAL A 95 -1.95 -9.97 -10.10
C VAL A 95 -2.35 -9.82 -11.56
N GLN A 96 -1.91 -8.75 -12.22
CA GLN A 96 -2.00 -8.56 -13.67
C GLN A 96 -0.79 -9.12 -14.45
N GLY A 97 0.22 -9.66 -13.74
CA GLY A 97 1.48 -10.10 -14.34
C GLY A 97 2.53 -8.98 -14.43
N GLY A 98 2.22 -7.78 -13.92
CA GLY A 98 3.08 -6.61 -13.98
C GLY A 98 4.19 -6.61 -12.92
N LYS A 99 5.29 -5.94 -13.24
CA LYS A 99 6.35 -5.61 -12.28
C LYS A 99 6.22 -4.14 -11.89
N PRO A 100 6.12 -3.78 -10.59
CA PRO A 100 6.14 -2.39 -10.16
C PRO A 100 7.35 -1.65 -10.74
N PHE A 101 7.15 -0.42 -11.20
CA PHE A 101 8.20 0.37 -11.86
C PHE A 101 8.41 1.70 -11.15
N ILE A 102 7.36 2.52 -11.04
CA ILE A 102 7.39 3.79 -10.32
C ILE A 102 6.23 3.90 -9.35
N PHE A 103 6.43 4.67 -8.29
CA PHE A 103 5.44 4.96 -7.26
C PHE A 103 5.37 6.45 -6.98
N LEU A 104 4.16 6.94 -6.76
CA LEU A 104 3.87 8.30 -6.28
C LEU A 104 2.92 8.20 -5.09
N ASP A 105 2.99 9.16 -4.18
CA ASP A 105 2.09 9.28 -3.05
C ASP A 105 1.35 10.61 -3.03
N TYR A 106 0.18 10.62 -2.43
CA TYR A 106 -0.56 11.82 -2.08
C TYR A 106 -0.89 11.78 -0.59
N ILE A 107 -0.41 12.76 0.15
CA ILE A 107 -0.68 12.90 1.57
C ILE A 107 -1.49 14.17 1.78
N SER A 108 -2.72 14.04 2.28
CA SER A 108 -3.53 15.18 2.71
C SER A 108 -3.65 15.20 4.23
N ILE A 109 -3.36 16.35 4.85
CA ILE A 109 -3.26 16.45 6.30
C ILE A 109 -3.78 17.81 6.78
N ASN A 110 -4.41 17.84 7.97
CA ASN A 110 -4.84 19.10 8.58
C ASN A 110 -3.68 20.08 8.76
N LYS A 111 -2.56 19.63 9.35
CA LYS A 111 -1.36 20.42 9.59
C LYS A 111 -0.11 19.59 9.46
N ILE A 112 0.92 20.11 8.80
CA ILE A 112 2.20 19.43 8.61
C ILE A 112 2.88 19.19 9.96
N ILE A 113 3.00 17.90 10.33
CA ILE A 113 3.74 17.43 11.49
C ILE A 113 4.96 16.66 10.98
N GLN A 114 6.13 17.31 10.97
CA GLN A 114 7.36 16.80 10.37
C GLN A 114 7.70 15.36 10.76
N LYS A 115 7.61 15.02 12.06
CA LYS A 115 7.92 13.67 12.55
C LYS A 115 7.00 12.62 11.92
N LYS A 116 5.68 12.88 11.96
CA LYS A 116 4.67 11.98 11.39
C LYS A 116 4.92 11.73 9.90
N LEU A 117 5.05 12.81 9.12
CA LEU A 117 5.24 12.71 7.67
C LEU A 117 6.56 12.01 7.32
N LYS A 118 7.64 12.30 8.04
CA LYS A 118 8.92 11.62 7.84
C LYS A 118 8.83 10.11 8.10
N ASP A 119 8.10 9.69 9.11
CA ASP A 119 7.92 8.27 9.42
C ASP A 119 7.06 7.58 8.34
N ILE A 120 5.97 8.22 7.86
CA ILE A 120 5.16 7.72 6.74
C ILE A 120 6.04 7.54 5.48
N ILE A 121 6.76 8.59 5.08
CA ILE A 121 7.58 8.55 3.86
C ILE A 121 8.75 7.56 3.96
N LYS A 122 9.34 7.37 5.13
CA LYS A 122 10.31 6.28 5.34
C LYS A 122 9.67 4.91 5.07
N GLY A 123 8.43 4.70 5.53
CA GLY A 123 7.66 3.51 5.23
C GLY A 123 7.37 3.34 3.74
N VAL A 124 6.98 4.42 3.04
CA VAL A 124 6.79 4.41 1.57
C VAL A 124 8.09 4.04 0.86
N TYR A 125 9.20 4.69 1.23
CA TYR A 125 10.51 4.40 0.68
C TYR A 125 10.92 2.93 0.89
N GLU A 126 10.72 2.38 2.08
CA GLU A 126 11.03 0.97 2.38
C GLU A 126 10.11 0.02 1.60
N GLY A 127 8.81 0.33 1.49
CA GLY A 127 7.89 -0.42 0.65
C GLY A 127 8.30 -0.43 -0.83
N CYS A 128 8.73 0.72 -1.36
CA CYS A 128 9.24 0.83 -2.72
C CYS A 128 10.53 0.01 -2.91
N LYS A 129 11.41 0.02 -1.91
CA LYS A 129 12.64 -0.79 -1.93
C LYS A 129 12.34 -2.30 -1.95
N ILE A 130 11.43 -2.78 -1.09
CA ILE A 130 10.98 -4.18 -1.07
C ILE A 130 10.33 -4.56 -2.40
N SER A 131 9.60 -3.65 -3.01
CA SER A 131 8.88 -3.87 -4.29
C SER A 131 9.79 -3.71 -5.51
N ASN A 132 11.04 -3.29 -5.33
CA ASN A 132 11.95 -2.94 -6.42
C ASN A 132 11.35 -1.91 -7.38
N CYS A 133 10.58 -0.94 -6.86
CA CYS A 133 10.06 0.20 -7.60
C CYS A 133 10.68 1.51 -7.09
N ILE A 134 10.58 2.57 -7.87
CA ILE A 134 11.22 3.86 -7.56
C ILE A 134 10.16 4.84 -7.08
N LEU A 135 10.37 5.43 -5.90
CA LEU A 135 9.58 6.59 -5.46
C LEU A 135 10.03 7.81 -6.27
N VAL A 136 9.19 8.27 -7.18
CA VAL A 136 9.56 9.29 -8.18
C VAL A 136 8.95 10.66 -7.91
N GLY A 137 7.97 10.75 -7.04
CA GLY A 137 7.27 11.99 -6.72
C GLY A 137 6.11 11.74 -5.77
N GLY A 138 5.36 12.78 -5.54
CA GLY A 138 4.16 12.79 -4.71
C GLY A 138 3.74 14.21 -4.40
N GLU A 139 2.67 14.34 -3.62
CA GLU A 139 2.14 15.62 -3.17
C GLU A 139 1.83 15.57 -1.68
N THR A 140 2.05 16.65 -0.97
CA THR A 140 1.64 16.80 0.42
C THR A 140 0.84 18.08 0.58
N ALA A 141 -0.47 17.93 0.74
CA ALA A 141 -1.40 19.03 0.88
C ALA A 141 -1.73 19.30 2.36
N GLU A 142 -1.42 20.51 2.83
CA GLU A 142 -1.89 21.01 4.11
C GLU A 142 -3.28 21.62 3.93
N MET A 143 -4.30 21.01 4.56
CA MET A 143 -5.72 21.30 4.32
C MET A 143 -6.44 21.64 5.63
N PRO A 144 -6.15 22.81 6.24
CA PRO A 144 -6.86 23.27 7.42
C PRO A 144 -8.35 23.49 7.11
N GLY A 145 -9.22 23.02 8.00
CA GLY A 145 -10.68 23.10 7.81
C GLY A 145 -11.29 21.87 7.11
N THR A 146 -10.57 21.21 6.20
CA THR A 146 -11.03 19.96 5.58
C THR A 146 -10.82 18.76 6.51
N TYR A 147 -9.64 18.68 7.13
CA TYR A 147 -9.33 17.65 8.12
C TYR A 147 -9.33 18.19 9.53
N SER A 148 -9.94 17.47 10.47
CA SER A 148 -9.84 17.77 11.89
C SER A 148 -8.40 17.65 12.39
N LYS A 149 -8.08 18.31 13.51
CA LYS A 149 -6.73 18.30 14.12
C LYS A 149 -6.15 16.89 14.23
N GLY A 150 -4.97 16.68 13.67
CA GLY A 150 -4.23 15.42 13.69
C GLY A 150 -4.72 14.38 12.68
N LYS A 151 -5.82 14.63 11.96
CA LYS A 151 -6.32 13.74 10.89
C LYS A 151 -5.57 13.96 9.59
N PHE A 152 -5.46 12.88 8.82
CA PHE A 152 -4.83 12.85 7.51
C PHE A 152 -5.36 11.67 6.70
N ASP A 153 -5.14 11.71 5.40
CA ASP A 153 -5.33 10.57 4.52
C ASP A 153 -4.14 10.41 3.59
N ILE A 154 -3.94 9.20 3.07
CA ILE A 154 -2.84 8.90 2.16
C ILE A 154 -3.32 7.98 1.04
N ALA A 155 -2.92 8.31 -0.18
CA ALA A 155 -3.14 7.50 -1.37
C ALA A 155 -1.83 7.21 -2.09
N GLY A 156 -1.72 6.03 -2.68
CA GLY A 156 -0.58 5.59 -3.47
C GLY A 156 -0.98 5.33 -4.91
N PHE A 157 -0.07 5.63 -5.83
CA PHE A 157 -0.22 5.41 -7.25
C PHE A 157 0.99 4.62 -7.74
N CYS A 158 0.76 3.40 -8.18
CA CYS A 158 1.81 2.58 -8.74
C CYS A 158 1.61 2.40 -10.24
N VAL A 159 2.67 2.61 -11.00
CA VAL A 159 2.75 2.24 -12.41
C VAL A 159 3.71 1.07 -12.52
N GLY A 160 3.24 -0.01 -13.10
CA GLY A 160 4.02 -1.20 -13.41
C GLY A 160 4.16 -1.41 -14.90
N LEU A 161 5.07 -2.27 -15.27
CA LEU A 161 5.34 -2.69 -16.65
C LEU A 161 5.11 -4.19 -16.78
N VAL A 162 4.46 -4.61 -17.88
CA VAL A 162 4.23 -6.01 -18.19
C VAL A 162 4.51 -6.30 -19.66
N GLU A 163 5.27 -7.32 -19.94
CA GLU A 163 5.43 -7.83 -21.31
C GLU A 163 4.14 -8.58 -21.73
N LYS A 164 3.71 -8.40 -22.99
CA LYS A 164 2.45 -8.94 -23.51
C LYS A 164 2.24 -10.44 -23.20
N ASN A 165 3.32 -11.23 -23.22
CA ASN A 165 3.30 -12.66 -22.96
C ASN A 165 3.27 -13.05 -21.48
N LYS A 166 3.42 -12.07 -20.56
CA LYS A 166 3.38 -12.26 -19.10
C LYS A 166 2.07 -11.77 -18.47
N ILE A 167 1.18 -11.18 -19.25
CA ILE A 167 -0.13 -10.74 -18.77
C ILE A 167 -0.91 -11.96 -18.30
N LEU A 168 -1.28 -11.97 -17.01
CA LEU A 168 -2.16 -12.98 -16.44
C LEU A 168 -3.60 -12.72 -16.88
N LYS A 169 -4.22 -13.69 -17.54
CA LYS A 169 -5.58 -13.56 -18.09
C LYS A 169 -6.44 -14.73 -17.60
N PRO A 170 -7.71 -14.50 -17.22
CA PRO A 170 -8.62 -15.56 -16.80
C PRO A 170 -8.62 -16.76 -17.77
N LYS A 171 -8.61 -16.52 -19.08
CA LYS A 171 -8.60 -17.58 -20.11
C LYS A 171 -7.41 -18.54 -20.06
N ASN A 172 -6.33 -18.18 -19.35
CA ASN A 172 -5.16 -19.04 -19.22
C ASN A 172 -5.36 -20.11 -18.14
N ILE A 173 -6.38 -19.94 -17.26
CA ILE A 173 -6.69 -20.88 -16.17
C ILE A 173 -7.38 -22.12 -16.78
N LYS A 174 -6.79 -23.29 -16.51
CA LYS A 174 -7.26 -24.59 -17.03
C LYS A 174 -8.07 -25.33 -15.95
N ASN A 175 -8.78 -26.38 -16.37
CA ASN A 175 -9.24 -27.39 -15.43
C ASN A 175 -8.01 -28.03 -14.80
N ASP A 176 -8.12 -28.50 -13.60
CA ASP A 176 -7.05 -29.17 -12.82
C ASP A 176 -5.89 -28.25 -12.40
N ASP A 177 -5.92 -26.93 -12.70
CA ASP A 177 -4.98 -25.98 -12.10
C ASP A 177 -5.14 -25.98 -10.57
N LEU A 178 -4.03 -26.03 -9.86
CA LEU A 178 -4.05 -26.01 -8.39
C LEU A 178 -4.23 -24.58 -7.86
N VAL A 179 -5.11 -24.40 -6.90
CA VAL A 179 -5.26 -23.14 -6.17
C VAL A 179 -4.29 -23.12 -4.99
N VAL A 180 -3.28 -22.26 -5.07
CA VAL A 180 -2.27 -22.08 -4.03
C VAL A 180 -2.51 -20.79 -3.27
N ALA A 181 -2.62 -20.87 -1.94
CA ALA A 181 -2.76 -19.72 -1.07
C ALA A 181 -1.40 -19.30 -0.47
N ILE A 182 -1.01 -18.04 -0.69
CA ILE A 182 0.17 -17.46 -0.05
C ILE A 182 -0.31 -16.70 1.20
N PRO A 183 0.21 -17.02 2.41
CA PRO A 183 -0.31 -16.44 3.65
C PRO A 183 -0.01 -14.94 3.77
N SER A 184 -0.96 -14.23 4.37
CA SER A 184 -0.80 -12.81 4.75
C SER A 184 0.17 -12.64 5.93
N SER A 185 0.67 -11.41 6.17
CA SER A 185 1.39 -11.07 7.41
C SER A 185 0.43 -10.98 8.62
N GLY A 186 -0.82 -10.59 8.37
CA GLY A 186 -1.86 -10.38 9.37
C GLY A 186 -3.13 -9.87 8.72
N ILE A 187 -3.78 -8.87 9.32
CA ILE A 187 -5.02 -8.25 8.83
C ILE A 187 -4.76 -7.46 7.54
N HIS A 188 -3.50 -7.05 7.30
CA HIS A 188 -3.11 -6.13 6.24
C HIS A 188 -3.71 -4.73 6.46
N SER A 189 -4.34 -4.15 5.42
CA SER A 189 -4.99 -2.84 5.50
C SER A 189 -6.51 -2.90 5.34
N ASN A 190 -7.06 -4.10 5.13
CA ASN A 190 -8.49 -4.30 4.91
C ASN A 190 -9.24 -4.65 6.20
N GLY A 191 -10.54 -4.32 6.26
CA GLY A 191 -11.40 -4.68 7.39
C GLY A 191 -11.18 -3.90 8.68
N PHE A 192 -10.36 -2.85 8.69
CA PHE A 192 -10.07 -2.07 9.91
C PHE A 192 -11.26 -1.29 10.46
N SER A 193 -12.26 -0.97 9.67
CA SER A 193 -13.53 -0.40 10.15
C SER A 193 -14.19 -1.35 11.15
N LEU A 194 -14.29 -2.64 10.81
CA LEU A 194 -14.84 -3.68 11.67
C LEU A 194 -13.96 -3.94 12.90
N VAL A 195 -12.65 -4.03 12.71
CA VAL A 195 -11.69 -4.20 13.81
C VAL A 195 -11.82 -3.07 14.84
N ARG A 196 -11.89 -1.82 14.39
CA ARG A 196 -12.06 -0.65 15.24
C ARG A 196 -13.42 -0.64 15.94
N TYR A 197 -14.47 -1.03 15.24
CA TYR A 197 -15.80 -1.18 15.83
C TYR A 197 -15.79 -2.18 16.99
N ILE A 198 -15.19 -3.36 16.82
CA ILE A 198 -15.07 -4.39 17.85
C ILE A 198 -14.26 -3.90 19.05
N ILE A 199 -13.11 -3.27 18.79
CA ILE A 199 -12.28 -2.69 19.84
C ILE A 199 -13.12 -1.71 20.69
N LYS A 200 -13.90 -0.85 20.04
CA LYS A 200 -14.78 0.11 20.72
C LYS A 200 -15.91 -0.59 21.47
N LYS A 201 -16.64 -1.50 20.80
CA LYS A 201 -17.79 -2.23 21.38
C LYS A 201 -17.41 -3.01 22.63
N ASN A 202 -16.26 -3.66 22.62
CA ASN A 202 -15.79 -4.53 23.70
C ASN A 202 -14.85 -3.78 24.69
N ASN A 203 -14.72 -2.45 24.60
CA ASN A 203 -13.86 -1.63 25.44
C ASN A 203 -12.41 -2.14 25.54
N ILE A 204 -11.84 -2.65 24.41
CA ILE A 204 -10.52 -3.28 24.41
C ILE A 204 -9.42 -2.22 24.45
N ASN A 205 -8.65 -2.21 25.54
CA ASN A 205 -7.51 -1.31 25.66
C ASN A 205 -6.25 -1.86 24.96
N TYR A 206 -6.21 -1.73 23.64
CA TYR A 206 -5.06 -2.19 22.85
C TYR A 206 -3.80 -1.34 23.05
N ARG A 207 -3.91 -0.10 23.60
CA ARG A 207 -2.73 0.76 23.90
C ARG A 207 -1.82 0.13 24.97
N LYS A 208 -2.38 -0.64 25.91
CA LYS A 208 -1.63 -1.35 26.95
C LYS A 208 -1.22 -2.77 26.54
N ASN A 209 -1.77 -3.31 25.45
CA ASN A 209 -1.50 -4.67 25.02
C ASN A 209 -0.43 -4.71 23.89
N LYS A 210 0.78 -5.16 24.21
CA LYS A 210 1.91 -5.25 23.28
C LYS A 210 1.61 -6.12 22.06
N GLN A 211 0.92 -7.25 22.27
CA GLN A 211 0.60 -8.19 21.19
C GLN A 211 -0.44 -7.62 20.23
N LEU A 212 -1.49 -6.97 20.76
CA LEU A 212 -2.49 -6.31 19.92
C LEU A 212 -1.88 -5.15 19.12
N LYS A 213 -1.04 -4.32 19.74
CA LYS A 213 -0.32 -3.26 19.02
C LYS A 213 0.47 -3.84 17.84
N LYS A 214 1.20 -4.94 18.06
CA LYS A 214 1.94 -5.61 16.99
C LYS A 214 1.02 -6.08 15.87
N TRP A 215 -0.06 -6.79 16.18
CA TRP A 215 -0.99 -7.31 15.17
C TRP A 215 -1.71 -6.21 14.38
N LEU A 216 -2.11 -5.13 15.06
CA LEU A 216 -2.84 -4.01 14.45
C LEU A 216 -1.97 -3.13 13.57
N LEU A 217 -0.65 -3.10 13.80
CA LEU A 217 0.32 -2.33 13.03
C LEU A 217 1.18 -3.20 12.09
N GLU A 218 0.97 -4.54 12.10
CA GLU A 218 1.71 -5.41 11.17
C GLU A 218 1.49 -4.92 9.73
N PRO A 219 2.58 -4.61 8.99
CA PRO A 219 2.42 -4.08 7.65
C PRO A 219 1.87 -5.14 6.68
N THR A 220 1.15 -4.69 5.69
CA THR A 220 0.70 -5.49 4.56
C THR A 220 1.89 -6.12 3.87
N LYS A 221 1.83 -7.42 3.66
CA LYS A 221 2.91 -8.15 2.97
C LYS A 221 2.98 -7.74 1.50
N ILE A 222 4.18 -7.45 1.04
CA ILE A 222 4.51 -7.22 -0.37
C ILE A 222 4.97 -8.56 -0.95
N TYR A 223 4.29 -9.02 -2.01
CA TYR A 223 4.51 -10.33 -2.62
C TYR A 223 5.36 -10.27 -3.90
N VAL A 224 5.97 -9.12 -4.20
CA VAL A 224 6.66 -8.85 -5.47
C VAL A 224 7.70 -9.92 -5.78
N LYS A 225 8.53 -10.27 -4.82
CA LYS A 225 9.63 -11.23 -5.01
C LYS A 225 9.12 -12.61 -5.40
N GLU A 226 8.14 -13.12 -4.66
CA GLU A 226 7.59 -14.46 -4.85
C GLU A 226 6.79 -14.57 -6.15
N ILE A 227 5.85 -13.65 -6.37
CA ILE A 227 4.95 -13.68 -7.53
C ILE A 227 5.71 -13.40 -8.84
N THR A 228 6.63 -12.44 -8.84
CA THR A 228 7.45 -12.18 -10.03
C THR A 228 8.24 -13.42 -10.45
N LYS A 229 8.81 -14.15 -9.48
CA LYS A 229 9.52 -15.41 -9.78
C LYS A 229 8.60 -16.46 -10.40
N LEU A 230 7.38 -16.61 -9.87
CA LEU A 230 6.39 -17.56 -10.42
C LEU A 230 5.97 -17.19 -11.85
N ILE A 231 5.78 -15.89 -12.11
CA ILE A 231 5.46 -15.37 -13.46
C ILE A 231 6.62 -15.64 -14.43
N ASP A 232 7.85 -15.29 -14.04
CA ASP A 232 9.03 -15.47 -14.89
C ASP A 232 9.30 -16.95 -15.22
N LEU A 233 9.00 -17.86 -14.29
CA LEU A 233 9.07 -19.31 -14.48
C LEU A 233 7.82 -19.89 -15.17
N LYS A 234 6.81 -19.08 -15.51
CA LYS A 234 5.53 -19.51 -16.12
C LYS A 234 4.79 -20.59 -15.31
N LEU A 235 4.89 -20.51 -13.98
CA LEU A 235 4.28 -21.49 -13.06
C LEU A 235 2.86 -21.12 -12.63
N ILE A 236 2.36 -19.93 -12.99
CA ILE A 236 1.00 -19.49 -12.64
C ILE A 236 0.23 -19.03 -13.88
N ASN A 237 -1.03 -19.40 -13.95
CA ASN A 237 -1.97 -19.04 -15.01
C ASN A 237 -2.87 -17.87 -14.64
N GLY A 238 -3.06 -17.62 -13.34
CA GLY A 238 -3.83 -16.51 -12.77
C GLY A 238 -3.36 -16.19 -11.36
N CYS A 239 -3.72 -15.02 -10.88
CA CYS A 239 -3.40 -14.56 -9.52
C CYS A 239 -4.49 -13.61 -9.02
N ALA A 240 -4.90 -13.75 -7.76
CA ALA A 240 -5.87 -12.87 -7.12
C ALA A 240 -5.30 -12.27 -5.84
N HIS A 241 -5.43 -10.95 -5.67
CA HIS A 241 -5.12 -10.25 -4.43
C HIS A 241 -6.36 -10.28 -3.54
N ILE A 242 -6.27 -10.95 -2.39
CA ILE A 242 -7.39 -11.08 -1.47
C ILE A 242 -7.47 -9.84 -0.59
N THR A 243 -8.45 -8.98 -0.87
CA THR A 243 -8.71 -7.70 -0.20
C THR A 243 -10.15 -7.67 0.33
N GLY A 244 -10.80 -6.51 0.31
CA GLY A 244 -12.23 -6.38 0.67
C GLY A 244 -13.11 -7.34 -0.12
N GLY A 245 -14.10 -7.96 0.54
CA GLY A 245 -14.92 -9.03 -0.03
C GLY A 245 -14.37 -10.43 0.16
N GLY A 246 -13.12 -10.57 0.66
CA GLY A 246 -12.52 -11.87 1.00
C GLY A 246 -12.20 -12.76 -0.20
N ILE A 247 -12.07 -14.06 0.06
CA ILE A 247 -11.64 -15.04 -0.95
C ILE A 247 -12.65 -15.11 -2.09
N LYS A 248 -13.94 -15.19 -1.79
CA LYS A 248 -15.01 -15.36 -2.77
C LYS A 248 -15.00 -14.24 -3.82
N ASP A 249 -15.13 -13.00 -3.38
CA ASP A 249 -15.32 -11.85 -4.26
C ASP A 249 -14.06 -11.47 -5.06
N ASN A 250 -12.88 -11.84 -4.55
CA ASN A 250 -11.63 -11.56 -5.26
C ASN A 250 -11.23 -12.71 -6.19
N LEU A 251 -11.45 -13.95 -5.78
CA LEU A 251 -11.07 -15.09 -6.61
C LEU A 251 -11.97 -15.21 -7.86
N ILE A 252 -13.26 -14.90 -7.74
CA ILE A 252 -14.21 -14.97 -8.86
C ILE A 252 -13.81 -14.03 -10.02
N ARG A 253 -13.07 -12.97 -9.75
CA ARG A 253 -12.61 -12.00 -10.79
C ARG A 253 -11.69 -12.64 -11.81
N ILE A 254 -11.02 -13.73 -11.44
CA ILE A 254 -10.05 -14.41 -12.31
C ILE A 254 -10.52 -15.78 -12.78
N ILE A 255 -11.57 -16.35 -12.19
CA ILE A 255 -12.11 -17.64 -12.62
C ILE A 255 -12.89 -17.48 -13.92
N PRO A 256 -12.58 -18.21 -14.99
CA PRO A 256 -13.32 -18.16 -16.26
C PRO A 256 -14.76 -18.63 -16.09
N ASN A 257 -15.67 -18.13 -16.93
CA ASN A 257 -17.04 -18.59 -16.99
C ASN A 257 -17.08 -20.13 -17.21
N GLY A 258 -17.99 -20.79 -16.52
CA GLY A 258 -18.15 -22.25 -16.57
C GLY A 258 -17.14 -23.04 -15.72
N LYS A 259 -16.26 -22.36 -14.96
CA LYS A 259 -15.32 -22.98 -14.02
C LYS A 259 -15.62 -22.58 -12.57
N CYS A 260 -15.14 -23.40 -11.64
CA CYS A 260 -15.18 -23.09 -10.21
C CYS A 260 -13.85 -23.39 -9.54
N ALA A 261 -13.56 -22.71 -8.44
CA ALA A 261 -12.43 -23.04 -7.58
C ALA A 261 -12.93 -23.82 -6.35
N LYS A 262 -12.42 -25.04 -6.17
CA LYS A 262 -12.68 -25.83 -4.96
C LYS A 262 -11.58 -25.56 -3.94
N ILE A 263 -11.96 -25.03 -2.78
CA ILE A 263 -11.01 -24.67 -1.71
C ILE A 263 -11.34 -25.51 -0.47
N ASN A 264 -10.35 -26.26 0.01
CA ASN A 264 -10.44 -26.91 1.32
C ASN A 264 -9.97 -25.93 2.39
N LEU A 265 -10.92 -25.38 3.16
CA LEU A 265 -10.63 -24.41 4.21
C LEU A 265 -9.81 -24.99 5.38
N GLU A 266 -9.84 -26.30 5.60
CA GLU A 266 -9.07 -26.96 6.67
C GLU A 266 -7.55 -26.89 6.42
N THR A 267 -7.14 -26.77 5.16
CA THR A 267 -5.72 -26.61 4.80
C THR A 267 -5.17 -25.22 5.11
N ILE A 268 -6.04 -24.24 5.38
CA ILE A 268 -5.65 -22.87 5.64
C ILE A 268 -5.24 -22.67 7.10
N LYS A 269 -3.94 -22.42 7.33
CA LYS A 269 -3.41 -22.11 8.67
C LYS A 269 -3.84 -20.72 9.12
N VAL A 270 -4.82 -20.65 10.02
CA VAL A 270 -5.36 -19.38 10.53
C VAL A 270 -4.40 -18.74 11.54
N LYS A 271 -3.97 -17.49 11.31
CA LYS A 271 -3.11 -16.74 12.22
C LYS A 271 -3.82 -16.37 13.53
N LYS A 272 -3.03 -16.20 14.60
CA LYS A 272 -3.54 -15.89 15.96
C LYS A 272 -4.43 -14.63 15.98
N VAL A 273 -4.15 -13.61 15.18
CA VAL A 273 -4.97 -12.40 15.11
C VAL A 273 -6.39 -12.68 14.61
N PHE A 274 -6.56 -13.57 13.62
CA PHE A 274 -7.91 -13.94 13.15
C PHE A 274 -8.67 -14.80 14.17
N LYS A 275 -7.96 -15.69 14.91
CA LYS A 275 -8.55 -16.41 16.04
C LYS A 275 -9.03 -15.45 17.13
N TRP A 276 -8.24 -14.38 17.40
CA TRP A 276 -8.62 -13.32 18.33
C TRP A 276 -9.85 -12.56 17.84
N LEU A 277 -9.91 -12.20 16.56
CA LEU A 277 -11.08 -11.55 15.96
C LEU A 277 -12.33 -12.44 16.11
N LYS A 278 -12.24 -13.73 15.75
CA LYS A 278 -13.36 -14.67 15.88
C LYS A 278 -13.85 -14.78 17.33
N LYS A 279 -12.93 -14.85 18.32
CA LYS A 279 -13.27 -14.84 19.75
C LYS A 279 -14.02 -13.58 20.20
N ASN A 280 -13.87 -12.47 19.48
CA ASN A 280 -14.55 -11.20 19.74
C ASN A 280 -15.76 -10.98 18.81
N ASN A 281 -16.42 -12.05 18.36
CA ASN A 281 -17.67 -12.04 17.59
C ASN A 281 -17.55 -11.45 16.17
N ILE A 282 -16.45 -11.71 15.49
CA ILE A 282 -16.41 -11.62 14.03
C ILE A 282 -16.76 -13.01 13.45
N SER A 283 -17.82 -13.05 12.68
CA SER A 283 -18.19 -14.21 11.87
C SER A 283 -17.32 -14.33 10.64
#